data_fece30a300c55186d56204b900cdd6fa
#
_entry.id   fece30a300c55186d56204b900cdd6fa
#
_cell.length_a   1.000
_cell.length_b   1.000
_cell.length_c   1.000
_cell.angle_alpha   90.00
_cell.angle_beta   90.00
_cell.angle_gamma   90.00
#
_symmetry.space_group_name_H-M   'P 1'
#
loop_
_entity.id
_entity.type
_entity.pdbx_description
1 polymer ?
#
loop_
_entity_poly.entity_id
_entity_poly.type
_entity_poly.pdbx_seq_one_letter_code
_entity_poly.pdbx_strand_id
1 'polypeptide(L)'
;MLTATSLHRADIDAVALKPAEHDLERVPDLEVGVETAVLDYEGRDHLPDPETLAALSDAYDCYVTTPVRADGFDPLGDDSLVASLPDAASRVLVAGNGAYLTEREARRAVAPRLAAAREAAPDAWVGTEGIERIALAAGGTQFELLSGSTEREVRALRAAGFDGEVALYAPTVLTEDPDEVLDAVGGYAARRDPVRRTLPEAAATDASATGRAREALLEAVTDFALVGDADAVRERIETLRSAGVDHVVAYPARGPETLSRP
;
A
#
# COMPACT_ATOMS: atom_id res chain seq x y z
N MET A 1 -10.02 -31.02 5.17
CA MET A 1 -9.32 -29.91 5.89
C MET A 1 -9.03 -28.88 4.83
N LEU A 2 -9.61 -27.69 4.94
CA LEU A 2 -9.23 -26.56 4.09
C LEU A 2 -7.78 -26.21 4.47
N THR A 3 -6.90 -26.22 3.50
CA THR A 3 -5.51 -25.80 3.70
C THR A 3 -5.52 -24.26 3.78
N ALA A 4 -4.98 -23.69 4.87
CA ALA A 4 -4.88 -22.23 4.99
C ALA A 4 -4.02 -21.66 3.84
N THR A 5 -4.46 -20.55 3.25
CA THR A 5 -3.67 -19.83 2.23
C THR A 5 -2.38 -19.27 2.82
N SER A 6 -1.42 -18.93 1.97
CA SER A 6 -0.16 -18.33 2.41
C SER A 6 -0.37 -17.02 3.16
N LEU A 7 -1.34 -16.19 2.75
CA LEU A 7 -1.69 -14.95 3.46
C LEU A 7 -2.22 -15.19 4.86
N HIS A 8 -3.13 -16.14 5.02
CA HIS A 8 -3.67 -16.49 6.33
C HIS A 8 -2.58 -17.05 7.27
N ARG A 9 -1.62 -17.80 6.72
CA ARG A 9 -0.46 -18.31 7.50
C ARG A 9 0.49 -17.18 7.91
N ALA A 10 0.63 -16.17 7.08
CA ALA A 10 1.46 -14.99 7.33
C ALA A 10 0.77 -13.93 8.21
N ASP A 11 -0.48 -14.13 8.63
CA ASP A 11 -1.26 -13.19 9.46
C ASP A 11 -1.47 -11.81 8.79
N ILE A 12 -1.74 -11.83 7.49
CA ILE A 12 -2.03 -10.65 6.67
C ILE A 12 -3.53 -10.39 6.70
N ASP A 13 -3.93 -9.11 6.85
CA ASP A 13 -5.33 -8.69 7.02
C ASP A 13 -6.00 -8.29 5.71
N ALA A 14 -5.23 -7.72 4.78
CA ALA A 14 -5.74 -7.15 3.54
C ALA A 14 -4.78 -7.36 2.38
N VAL A 15 -5.30 -7.30 1.15
CA VAL A 15 -4.51 -7.31 -0.08
C VAL A 15 -4.60 -5.97 -0.79
N ALA A 16 -3.46 -5.43 -1.24
CA ALA A 16 -3.41 -4.29 -2.13
C ALA A 16 -3.30 -4.76 -3.58
N LEU A 17 -4.12 -4.19 -4.45
CA LEU A 17 -4.22 -4.56 -5.85
C LEU A 17 -3.95 -3.34 -6.74
N LYS A 18 -3.15 -3.52 -7.76
CA LYS A 18 -2.83 -2.49 -8.75
C LYS A 18 -3.46 -2.84 -10.09
N PRO A 19 -4.43 -2.05 -10.54
CA PRO A 19 -5.14 -2.32 -11.79
C PRO A 19 -4.26 -2.40 -13.04
N ALA A 20 -3.13 -1.67 -13.06
CA ALA A 20 -2.18 -1.72 -14.18
C ALA A 20 -1.33 -3.00 -14.20
N GLU A 21 -1.24 -3.72 -13.08
CA GLU A 21 -0.34 -4.87 -12.91
C GLU A 21 -1.11 -6.18 -12.71
N HIS A 22 -2.35 -6.10 -12.17
CA HIS A 22 -3.14 -7.27 -11.79
C HIS A 22 -4.40 -7.40 -12.64
N ASP A 23 -4.72 -8.63 -13.03
CA ASP A 23 -6.00 -8.98 -13.67
C ASP A 23 -7.11 -9.03 -12.61
N LEU A 24 -7.79 -7.90 -12.43
CA LEU A 24 -8.79 -7.71 -11.38
C LEU A 24 -10.08 -8.51 -11.59
N GLU A 25 -10.40 -8.91 -12.83
CA GLU A 25 -11.57 -9.75 -13.12
C GLU A 25 -11.43 -11.15 -12.48
N ARG A 26 -10.20 -11.61 -12.28
CA ARG A 26 -9.91 -12.93 -11.71
C ARG A 26 -9.76 -12.92 -10.18
N VAL A 27 -9.58 -11.75 -9.57
CA VAL A 27 -9.32 -11.66 -8.12
C VAL A 27 -10.46 -12.18 -7.26
N PRO A 28 -11.75 -11.95 -7.57
CA PRO A 28 -12.86 -12.52 -6.79
C PRO A 28 -12.86 -14.06 -6.75
N ASP A 29 -12.31 -14.71 -7.77
CA ASP A 29 -12.20 -16.16 -7.85
C ASP A 29 -10.98 -16.73 -7.12
N LEU A 30 -10.05 -15.87 -6.69
CA LEU A 30 -8.87 -16.28 -5.94
C LEU A 30 -9.20 -16.40 -4.45
N GLU A 31 -9.01 -17.60 -3.91
CA GLU A 31 -9.11 -17.82 -2.45
C GLU A 31 -7.88 -17.24 -1.75
N VAL A 32 -7.75 -15.90 -1.70
CA VAL A 32 -6.61 -15.24 -1.04
C VAL A 32 -6.70 -15.27 0.49
N GLY A 33 -7.88 -15.52 1.05
CA GLY A 33 -8.07 -15.76 2.49
C GLY A 33 -8.02 -14.48 3.36
N VAL A 34 -8.28 -13.32 2.76
CA VAL A 34 -8.48 -12.03 3.45
C VAL A 34 -9.85 -11.45 3.10
N GLU A 35 -10.40 -10.60 3.95
CA GLU A 35 -11.71 -9.99 3.77
C GLU A 35 -11.62 -8.58 3.16
N THR A 36 -10.45 -7.94 3.19
CA THR A 36 -10.25 -6.56 2.75
C THR A 36 -9.35 -6.48 1.53
N ALA A 37 -9.75 -5.67 0.54
CA ALA A 37 -8.95 -5.33 -0.63
C ALA A 37 -8.78 -3.81 -0.77
N VAL A 38 -7.56 -3.36 -1.04
CA VAL A 38 -7.23 -1.96 -1.33
C VAL A 38 -6.82 -1.84 -2.79
N LEU A 39 -7.59 -1.10 -3.59
CA LEU A 39 -7.28 -0.83 -4.98
C LEU A 39 -6.47 0.46 -5.11
N ASP A 40 -5.27 0.36 -5.67
CA ASP A 40 -4.46 1.53 -5.99
C ASP A 40 -4.99 2.22 -7.25
N TYR A 41 -5.35 3.50 -7.15
CA TYR A 41 -5.69 4.29 -8.31
C TYR A 41 -4.42 4.67 -9.10
N GLU A 42 -4.25 4.09 -10.27
CA GLU A 42 -3.07 4.30 -11.13
C GLU A 42 -3.40 5.15 -12.39
N GLY A 43 -4.53 5.85 -12.37
CA GLY A 43 -5.02 6.67 -13.46
C GLY A 43 -6.29 6.10 -14.09
N ARG A 44 -6.97 6.96 -14.85
CA ARG A 44 -8.27 6.64 -15.46
C ARG A 44 -8.22 5.44 -16.42
N ASP A 45 -7.11 5.32 -17.15
CA ASP A 45 -6.95 4.28 -18.16
C ASP A 45 -6.81 2.88 -17.56
N HIS A 46 -6.55 2.80 -16.25
CA HIS A 46 -6.42 1.56 -15.48
C HIS A 46 -7.57 1.33 -14.52
N LEU A 47 -8.52 2.27 -14.41
CA LEU A 47 -9.67 2.09 -13.53
C LEU A 47 -10.52 0.92 -14.05
N PRO A 48 -10.80 -0.11 -13.22
CA PRO A 48 -11.67 -1.22 -13.63
C PRO A 48 -13.05 -0.71 -14.04
N ASP A 49 -13.70 -1.45 -14.91
CA ASP A 49 -15.08 -1.16 -15.25
C ASP A 49 -16.03 -1.34 -14.04
N PRO A 50 -17.25 -0.78 -14.10
CA PRO A 50 -18.17 -0.83 -12.97
C PRO A 50 -18.61 -2.25 -12.55
N GLU A 51 -18.62 -3.22 -13.46
CA GLU A 51 -19.00 -4.61 -13.17
C GLU A 51 -17.89 -5.29 -12.36
N THR A 52 -16.63 -5.12 -12.76
CA THR A 52 -15.46 -5.59 -12.03
C THR A 52 -15.36 -4.95 -10.63
N LEU A 53 -15.59 -3.63 -10.52
CA LEU A 53 -15.59 -2.94 -9.22
C LEU A 53 -16.71 -3.44 -8.31
N ALA A 54 -17.91 -3.70 -8.85
CA ALA A 54 -19.01 -4.25 -8.09
C ALA A 54 -18.68 -5.68 -7.60
N ALA A 55 -18.14 -6.54 -8.46
CA ALA A 55 -17.74 -7.89 -8.10
C ALA A 55 -16.66 -7.92 -7.00
N LEU A 56 -15.70 -7.00 -7.05
CA LEU A 56 -14.70 -6.84 -5.99
C LEU A 56 -15.33 -6.38 -4.69
N SER A 57 -16.27 -5.41 -4.74
CA SER A 57 -16.97 -4.90 -3.55
C SER A 57 -17.97 -5.90 -2.95
N ASP A 58 -18.45 -6.87 -3.74
CA ASP A 58 -19.26 -7.98 -3.25
C ASP A 58 -18.41 -9.07 -2.58
N ALA A 59 -17.15 -9.23 -3.03
CA ALA A 59 -16.23 -10.24 -2.51
C ALA A 59 -15.39 -9.77 -1.32
N TYR A 60 -15.12 -8.46 -1.21
CA TYR A 60 -14.23 -7.86 -0.22
C TYR A 60 -14.79 -6.56 0.35
N ASP A 61 -14.38 -6.21 1.57
CA ASP A 61 -14.42 -4.85 2.07
C ASP A 61 -13.44 -4.01 1.23
N CYS A 62 -13.97 -3.38 0.17
CA CYS A 62 -13.16 -2.76 -0.86
C CYS A 62 -12.85 -1.29 -0.53
N TYR A 63 -11.56 -0.94 -0.53
CA TYR A 63 -11.07 0.43 -0.41
C TYR A 63 -10.42 0.85 -1.73
N VAL A 64 -10.63 2.10 -2.15
CA VAL A 64 -9.98 2.65 -3.36
C VAL A 64 -9.16 3.87 -2.99
N THR A 65 -7.88 3.89 -3.37
CA THR A 65 -7.06 5.09 -3.16
C THR A 65 -7.62 6.23 -3.99
N THR A 66 -7.88 7.36 -3.32
CA THR A 66 -8.51 8.54 -3.92
C THR A 66 -7.57 9.73 -3.77
N PRO A 67 -6.91 10.17 -4.84
CA PRO A 67 -6.04 11.34 -4.80
C PRO A 67 -6.81 12.62 -4.47
N VAL A 68 -6.33 13.34 -3.45
CA VAL A 68 -6.93 14.59 -2.97
C VAL A 68 -6.29 15.77 -3.68
N ARG A 69 -6.97 16.38 -4.64
CA ARG A 69 -6.48 17.50 -5.44
C ARG A 69 -6.89 18.85 -4.87
N ALA A 70 -6.29 19.91 -5.39
CA ALA A 70 -6.51 21.27 -4.90
C ALA A 70 -7.88 21.87 -5.28
N ASP A 71 -8.49 21.37 -6.33
CA ASP A 71 -9.78 21.79 -6.88
C ASP A 71 -10.91 20.78 -6.62
N GLY A 72 -10.65 19.82 -5.77
CA GLY A 72 -11.49 18.70 -5.39
C GLY A 72 -10.60 17.56 -4.91
N PHE A 73 -11.17 16.44 -4.57
CA PHE A 73 -10.40 15.25 -4.18
C PHE A 73 -10.44 14.14 -5.23
N ASP A 74 -11.06 14.39 -6.37
CA ASP A 74 -10.97 13.55 -7.57
C ASP A 74 -9.70 13.91 -8.37
N PRO A 75 -8.92 12.93 -8.85
CA PRO A 75 -7.72 13.19 -9.66
C PRO A 75 -8.00 13.90 -11.00
N LEU A 76 -9.26 13.87 -11.45
CA LEU A 76 -9.70 14.57 -12.65
C LEU A 76 -10.18 16.00 -12.37
N GLY A 77 -10.28 16.39 -11.09
CA GLY A 77 -10.72 17.70 -10.65
C GLY A 77 -12.23 17.94 -10.75
N ASP A 78 -13.02 16.91 -10.98
CA ASP A 78 -14.46 16.98 -11.21
C ASP A 78 -15.27 15.90 -10.44
N ASP A 79 -14.65 15.24 -9.47
CA ASP A 79 -15.23 14.14 -8.65
C ASP A 79 -15.73 12.93 -9.48
N SER A 80 -15.30 12.80 -10.74
CA SER A 80 -15.78 11.74 -11.63
C SER A 80 -15.32 10.34 -11.19
N LEU A 81 -14.15 10.22 -10.56
CA LEU A 81 -13.71 8.97 -9.95
C LEU A 81 -14.72 8.52 -8.87
N VAL A 82 -15.05 9.43 -7.96
CA VAL A 82 -15.98 9.13 -6.85
C VAL A 82 -17.34 8.69 -7.37
N ALA A 83 -17.85 9.35 -8.42
CA ALA A 83 -19.12 9.02 -9.05
C ALA A 83 -19.10 7.64 -9.76
N SER A 84 -17.93 7.10 -10.07
CA SER A 84 -17.77 5.80 -10.72
C SER A 84 -17.55 4.65 -9.73
N LEU A 85 -17.33 4.93 -8.44
CA LEU A 85 -17.16 3.90 -7.42
C LEU A 85 -18.50 3.34 -6.96
N PRO A 86 -18.59 2.02 -6.68
CA PRO A 86 -19.76 1.44 -6.02
C PRO A 86 -20.05 2.09 -4.66
N ASP A 87 -21.30 2.18 -4.25
CA ASP A 87 -21.68 2.71 -2.94
C ASP A 87 -21.06 1.93 -1.76
N ALA A 88 -20.76 0.65 -1.97
CA ALA A 88 -20.11 -0.22 -1.00
C ALA A 88 -18.60 0.02 -0.87
N ALA A 89 -17.96 0.71 -1.84
CA ALA A 89 -16.54 0.96 -1.80
C ALA A 89 -16.18 2.10 -0.84
N SER A 90 -15.26 1.84 0.06
CA SER A 90 -14.62 2.81 0.94
C SER A 90 -13.43 3.49 0.26
N ARG A 91 -12.82 4.48 0.90
CA ARG A 91 -11.73 5.27 0.31
C ARG A 91 -10.50 5.30 1.17
N VAL A 92 -9.34 5.40 0.50
CA VAL A 92 -8.08 5.85 1.11
C VAL A 92 -7.73 7.21 0.53
N LEU A 93 -7.79 8.26 1.31
CA LEU A 93 -7.51 9.64 0.85
C LEU A 93 -5.99 9.85 0.77
N VAL A 94 -5.46 10.05 -0.43
CA VAL A 94 -4.04 10.27 -0.68
C VAL A 94 -3.79 11.71 -1.09
N ALA A 95 -3.21 12.52 -0.19
CA ALA A 95 -3.04 13.96 -0.38
C ALA A 95 -1.57 14.41 -0.52
N GLY A 96 -0.61 13.57 -0.12
CA GLY A 96 0.82 13.90 -0.12
C GLY A 96 1.57 13.46 -1.37
N ASN A 97 1.06 12.49 -2.11
CA ASN A 97 1.76 11.94 -3.26
C ASN A 97 1.76 12.92 -4.45
N GLY A 98 2.95 13.40 -4.82
CA GLY A 98 3.14 14.34 -5.92
C GLY A 98 2.82 13.78 -7.31
N ALA A 99 2.72 12.46 -7.48
CA ALA A 99 2.40 11.83 -8.77
C ALA A 99 1.00 12.19 -9.28
N TYR A 100 0.08 12.54 -8.37
CA TYR A 100 -1.29 12.92 -8.71
C TYR A 100 -1.52 14.43 -8.83
N LEU A 101 -0.47 15.24 -8.67
CA LEU A 101 -0.58 16.69 -8.62
C LEU A 101 0.17 17.34 -9.78
N THR A 102 -0.42 18.37 -10.36
CA THR A 102 0.31 19.32 -11.22
C THR A 102 1.26 20.17 -10.36
N GLU A 103 2.27 20.78 -10.97
CA GLU A 103 3.17 21.72 -10.25
C GLU A 103 2.41 22.87 -9.56
N ARG A 104 1.30 23.32 -10.12
CA ARG A 104 0.45 24.36 -9.54
C ARG A 104 -0.25 23.86 -8.30
N GLU A 105 -0.77 22.65 -8.33
CA GLU A 105 -1.47 22.03 -7.20
C GLU A 105 -0.51 21.68 -6.07
N ALA A 106 0.69 21.19 -6.38
CA ALA A 106 1.73 20.88 -5.40
C ALA A 106 2.15 22.10 -4.55
N ARG A 107 1.94 23.31 -5.06
CA ARG A 107 2.20 24.56 -4.33
C ARG A 107 1.07 24.99 -3.39
N ARG A 108 -0.08 24.30 -3.42
CA ARG A 108 -1.22 24.62 -2.54
C ARG A 108 -1.15 23.83 -1.25
N ALA A 109 -1.68 24.44 -0.19
CA ALA A 109 -1.72 23.80 1.13
C ALA A 109 -2.52 22.48 1.09
N VAL A 110 -1.96 21.44 1.69
CA VAL A 110 -2.59 20.12 1.78
C VAL A 110 -3.75 20.12 2.78
N ALA A 111 -3.58 20.72 3.94
CA ALA A 111 -4.53 20.64 5.04
C ALA A 111 -5.97 21.06 4.67
N PRO A 112 -6.23 22.19 3.96
CA PRO A 112 -7.61 22.57 3.61
C PRO A 112 -8.29 21.58 2.67
N ARG A 113 -7.55 21.04 1.67
CA ARG A 113 -8.11 20.08 0.71
C ARG A 113 -8.35 18.71 1.35
N LEU A 114 -7.44 18.26 2.23
CA LEU A 114 -7.65 17.01 2.96
C LEU A 114 -8.83 17.13 3.94
N ALA A 115 -8.99 18.27 4.62
CA ALA A 115 -10.14 18.51 5.47
C ALA A 115 -11.46 18.43 4.70
N ALA A 116 -11.56 19.05 3.52
CA ALA A 116 -12.75 18.97 2.68
C ALA A 116 -13.04 17.52 2.20
N ALA A 117 -12.00 16.79 1.83
CA ALA A 117 -12.14 15.37 1.45
C ALA A 117 -12.63 14.51 2.64
N ARG A 118 -12.14 14.77 3.85
CA ARG A 118 -12.59 14.10 5.09
C ARG A 118 -14.03 14.41 5.44
N GLU A 119 -14.49 15.64 5.23
CA GLU A 119 -15.91 16.00 5.42
C GLU A 119 -16.82 15.19 4.46
N ALA A 120 -16.37 14.97 3.22
CA ALA A 120 -17.11 14.20 2.21
C ALA A 120 -17.00 12.67 2.42
N ALA A 121 -15.93 12.20 3.06
CA ALA A 121 -15.68 10.79 3.34
C ALA A 121 -15.15 10.60 4.77
N PRO A 122 -16.03 10.69 5.80
CA PRO A 122 -15.61 10.68 7.20
C PRO A 122 -14.99 9.35 7.66
N ASP A 123 -15.34 8.24 7.01
CA ASP A 123 -14.85 6.90 7.35
C ASP A 123 -13.63 6.46 6.52
N ALA A 124 -13.15 7.33 5.60
CA ALA A 124 -12.02 7.02 4.75
C ALA A 124 -10.72 6.88 5.57
N TRP A 125 -9.86 5.97 5.14
CA TRP A 125 -8.47 5.95 5.59
C TRP A 125 -7.71 7.15 5.04
N VAL A 126 -6.60 7.53 5.69
CA VAL A 126 -5.81 8.70 5.30
C VAL A 126 -4.36 8.28 5.06
N GLY A 127 -3.92 8.39 3.81
CA GLY A 127 -2.54 8.16 3.42
C GLY A 127 -1.60 9.20 4.03
N THR A 128 -0.53 8.75 4.64
CA THR A 128 0.37 9.58 5.44
C THR A 128 1.61 10.03 4.69
N GLU A 129 1.92 9.41 3.54
CA GLU A 129 3.16 9.66 2.78
C GLU A 129 3.39 11.16 2.52
N GLY A 130 4.46 11.70 3.12
CA GLY A 130 4.89 13.10 2.96
C GLY A 130 4.02 14.15 3.66
N ILE A 131 3.00 13.73 4.42
CA ILE A 131 2.06 14.62 5.14
C ILE A 131 1.70 14.11 6.55
N GLU A 132 2.54 13.33 7.17
CA GLU A 132 2.28 12.55 8.40
C GLU A 132 1.56 13.37 9.48
N ARG A 133 2.03 14.61 9.75
CA ARG A 133 1.43 15.51 10.75
C ARG A 133 0.04 16.02 10.37
N ILE A 134 -0.18 16.22 9.06
CA ILE A 134 -1.46 16.71 8.53
C ILE A 134 -2.46 15.56 8.51
N ALA A 135 -2.04 14.37 8.10
CA ALA A 135 -2.85 13.16 8.13
C ALA A 135 -3.30 12.84 9.56
N LEU A 136 -2.38 12.89 10.52
CA LEU A 136 -2.70 12.71 11.94
C LEU A 136 -3.72 13.72 12.44
N ALA A 137 -3.58 15.00 12.07
CA ALA A 137 -4.53 16.04 12.45
C ALA A 137 -5.91 15.91 11.78
N ALA A 138 -5.96 15.29 10.60
CA ALA A 138 -7.21 14.98 9.91
C ALA A 138 -7.97 13.80 10.53
N GLY A 139 -7.28 12.94 11.31
CA GLY A 139 -7.85 11.76 11.96
C GLY A 139 -8.16 10.63 10.97
N GLY A 140 -8.89 9.62 11.45
CA GLY A 140 -9.17 8.38 10.73
C GLY A 140 -8.02 7.38 10.82
N THR A 141 -8.21 6.19 10.24
CA THR A 141 -7.17 5.17 10.12
C THR A 141 -6.00 5.73 9.31
N GLN A 142 -4.81 5.70 9.87
CA GLN A 142 -3.59 6.16 9.18
C GLN A 142 -3.08 5.07 8.25
N PHE A 143 -2.96 5.37 6.95
CA PHE A 143 -2.48 4.42 5.95
C PHE A 143 -1.01 4.73 5.63
N GLU A 144 -0.14 3.94 6.21
CA GLU A 144 1.32 4.11 6.20
C GLU A 144 1.98 3.20 5.16
N LEU A 145 3.13 3.61 4.62
CA LEU A 145 3.99 2.74 3.83
C LEU A 145 5.10 2.13 4.70
N LEU A 146 5.33 0.82 4.56
CA LEU A 146 6.43 0.16 5.27
C LEU A 146 7.78 0.80 4.95
N SER A 147 8.53 1.08 6.00
CA SER A 147 9.90 1.62 5.94
C SER A 147 10.73 1.13 7.11
N GLY A 148 12.05 1.27 7.04
CA GLY A 148 12.95 0.95 8.16
C GLY A 148 12.71 1.76 9.43
N SER A 149 11.91 2.83 9.36
CA SER A 149 11.52 3.65 10.52
C SER A 149 10.14 3.34 11.10
N THR A 150 9.32 2.54 10.42
CA THR A 150 7.91 2.30 10.77
C THR A 150 7.72 1.91 12.23
N GLU A 151 8.46 0.92 12.76
CA GLU A 151 8.29 0.51 14.16
C GLU A 151 8.53 1.65 15.16
N ARG A 152 9.58 2.43 14.93
CA ARG A 152 9.91 3.56 15.80
C ARG A 152 8.85 4.65 15.74
N GLU A 153 8.35 4.93 14.55
CA GLU A 153 7.36 5.97 14.30
C GLU A 153 6.01 5.59 14.87
N VAL A 154 5.56 4.35 14.67
CA VAL A 154 4.30 3.85 15.23
C VAL A 154 4.37 3.78 16.76
N ARG A 155 5.48 3.30 17.37
CA ARG A 155 5.66 3.35 18.83
C ARG A 155 5.62 4.77 19.37
N ALA A 156 6.24 5.73 18.67
CA ALA A 156 6.20 7.15 19.08
C ALA A 156 4.79 7.73 18.97
N LEU A 157 4.04 7.36 17.93
CA LEU A 157 2.64 7.73 17.73
C LEU A 157 1.76 7.23 18.89
N ARG A 158 1.88 5.94 19.22
CA ARG A 158 1.17 5.32 20.36
C ARG A 158 1.55 5.96 21.70
N ALA A 159 2.84 6.21 21.93
CA ALA A 159 3.32 6.88 23.14
C ALA A 159 2.82 8.32 23.25
N ALA A 160 2.53 9.00 22.14
CA ALA A 160 1.90 10.31 22.11
C ALA A 160 0.38 10.28 22.37
N GLY A 161 -0.22 9.11 22.55
CA GLY A 161 -1.64 8.94 22.87
C GLY A 161 -2.55 8.81 21.65
N PHE A 162 -2.01 8.49 20.48
CA PHE A 162 -2.85 8.17 19.33
C PHE A 162 -3.53 6.81 19.54
N ASP A 163 -4.84 6.79 19.54
CA ASP A 163 -5.73 5.66 19.77
C ASP A 163 -6.48 5.19 18.49
N GLY A 164 -6.30 5.91 17.37
CA GLY A 164 -6.82 5.49 16.07
C GLY A 164 -6.04 4.31 15.48
N GLU A 165 -6.56 3.74 14.41
CA GLU A 165 -5.94 2.60 13.75
C GLU A 165 -4.80 3.01 12.82
N VAL A 166 -3.84 2.08 12.63
CA VAL A 166 -2.71 2.19 11.69
C VAL A 166 -2.77 0.99 10.75
N ALA A 167 -3.04 1.25 9.47
CA ALA A 167 -2.98 0.28 8.39
C ALA A 167 -1.64 0.44 7.65
N LEU A 168 -0.87 -0.63 7.53
CA LEU A 168 0.46 -0.63 6.97
C LEU A 168 0.48 -1.30 5.59
N TYR A 169 0.69 -0.54 4.55
CA TYR A 169 0.93 -1.05 3.20
C TYR A 169 2.37 -1.56 3.06
N ALA A 170 2.52 -2.80 2.59
CA ALA A 170 3.81 -3.43 2.41
C ALA A 170 3.87 -4.27 1.13
N PRO A 171 4.79 -3.99 0.20
CA PRO A 171 5.13 -4.96 -0.82
C PRO A 171 5.51 -6.29 -0.17
N THR A 172 4.95 -7.39 -0.69
CA THR A 172 5.08 -8.71 -0.06
C THR A 172 5.55 -9.74 -1.08
N VAL A 173 6.56 -10.51 -0.69
CA VAL A 173 7.18 -11.55 -1.52
C VAL A 173 7.39 -12.79 -0.66
N LEU A 174 6.53 -13.81 -0.83
CA LEU A 174 6.58 -15.04 -0.04
C LEU A 174 7.58 -16.04 -0.63
N THR A 175 8.86 -15.68 -0.62
CA THR A 175 10.00 -16.53 -1.01
C THR A 175 11.27 -16.07 -0.31
N GLU A 176 12.20 -17.00 -0.09
CA GLU A 176 13.57 -16.71 0.38
C GLU A 176 14.59 -16.64 -0.76
N ASP A 177 14.17 -16.90 -2.02
CA ASP A 177 15.06 -16.83 -3.18
C ASP A 177 15.44 -15.35 -3.46
N PRO A 178 16.72 -14.99 -3.32
CA PRO A 178 17.15 -13.60 -3.46
C PRO A 178 17.00 -13.05 -4.87
N ASP A 179 16.98 -13.89 -5.91
CA ASP A 179 16.76 -13.43 -7.29
C ASP A 179 15.29 -13.09 -7.49
N GLU A 180 14.38 -13.96 -7.04
CA GLU A 180 12.94 -13.69 -7.06
C GLU A 180 12.55 -12.46 -6.24
N VAL A 181 13.20 -12.25 -5.09
CA VAL A 181 13.01 -11.07 -4.24
C VAL A 181 13.43 -9.79 -4.96
N LEU A 182 14.63 -9.79 -5.57
CA LEU A 182 15.13 -8.60 -6.28
C LEU A 182 14.30 -8.29 -7.53
N ASP A 183 13.88 -9.30 -8.29
CA ASP A 183 13.00 -9.10 -9.45
C ASP A 183 11.65 -8.48 -9.04
N ALA A 184 11.12 -8.87 -7.89
CA ALA A 184 9.83 -8.38 -7.42
C ALA A 184 9.90 -6.97 -6.77
N VAL A 185 10.88 -6.73 -5.89
CA VAL A 185 10.89 -5.52 -5.04
C VAL A 185 12.19 -4.73 -5.04
N GLY A 186 13.23 -5.18 -5.74
CA GLY A 186 14.51 -4.47 -5.81
C GLY A 186 14.37 -3.07 -6.42
N GLY A 187 13.60 -2.94 -7.51
CA GLY A 187 13.28 -1.65 -8.12
C GLY A 187 12.45 -0.74 -7.21
N TYR A 188 11.57 -1.30 -6.39
CA TYR A 188 10.81 -0.54 -5.41
C TYR A 188 11.72 0.01 -4.30
N ALA A 189 12.58 -0.81 -3.72
CA ALA A 189 13.56 -0.40 -2.71
C ALA A 189 14.55 0.65 -3.26
N ALA A 190 15.04 0.46 -4.48
CA ALA A 190 16.00 1.38 -5.13
C ALA A 190 15.46 2.81 -5.33
N ARG A 191 14.14 2.98 -5.45
CA ARG A 191 13.51 4.32 -5.55
C ARG A 191 13.47 5.07 -4.22
N ARG A 192 13.66 4.39 -3.08
CA ARG A 192 13.68 5.02 -1.76
C ARG A 192 14.96 5.85 -1.58
N ASP A 193 14.82 7.07 -1.13
CA ASP A 193 15.92 8.05 -1.02
C ASP A 193 17.18 7.51 -0.32
N PRO A 194 17.11 6.82 0.83
CA PRO A 194 18.29 6.26 1.47
C PRO A 194 19.02 5.26 0.59
N VAL A 195 18.29 4.37 -0.09
CA VAL A 195 18.85 3.31 -0.94
C VAL A 195 19.46 3.91 -2.22
N ARG A 196 18.70 4.78 -2.89
CA ARG A 196 19.14 5.45 -4.12
C ARG A 196 20.51 6.14 -3.99
N ARG A 197 20.79 6.72 -2.80
CA ARG A 197 22.08 7.41 -2.53
C ARG A 197 23.25 6.45 -2.35
N THR A 198 22.99 5.18 -2.06
CA THR A 198 24.03 4.16 -1.84
C THR A 198 24.35 3.36 -3.09
N LEU A 199 23.41 3.33 -4.05
CA LEU A 199 23.58 2.58 -5.29
C LEU A 199 24.49 3.30 -6.27
N PRO A 200 25.36 2.56 -6.98
CA PRO A 200 26.12 3.11 -8.12
C PRO A 200 25.18 3.63 -9.20
N GLU A 201 25.64 4.64 -9.95
CA GLU A 201 24.93 5.15 -11.12
C GLU A 201 24.69 4.01 -12.13
N ALA A 202 23.45 3.90 -12.63
CA ALA A 202 23.02 2.85 -13.55
C ALA A 202 23.17 1.40 -13.04
N ALA A 203 23.23 1.17 -11.72
CA ALA A 203 23.19 -0.18 -11.19
C ALA A 203 21.84 -0.86 -11.54
N ALA A 204 21.92 -2.15 -11.91
CA ALA A 204 20.70 -2.98 -12.01
C ALA A 204 20.03 -3.09 -10.64
N THR A 205 18.69 -3.13 -10.63
CA THR A 205 17.87 -3.17 -9.41
C THR A 205 16.99 -4.41 -9.33
N ASP A 206 17.28 -5.42 -10.11
CA ASP A 206 16.62 -6.72 -10.23
C ASP A 206 17.61 -7.86 -9.96
N ALA A 207 17.27 -9.09 -10.30
CA ALA A 207 18.13 -10.27 -10.13
C ALA A 207 19.49 -10.15 -10.88
N SER A 208 19.59 -9.29 -11.87
CA SER A 208 20.85 -9.03 -12.60
C SER A 208 21.83 -8.15 -11.81
N ALA A 209 21.43 -7.58 -10.67
CA ALA A 209 22.30 -6.81 -9.80
C ALA A 209 23.45 -7.67 -9.26
N THR A 210 24.67 -7.11 -9.20
CA THR A 210 25.86 -7.81 -8.77
C THR A 210 26.68 -7.00 -7.75
N GLY A 211 27.58 -7.66 -7.01
CA GLY A 211 28.50 -7.03 -6.07
C GLY A 211 27.81 -6.17 -5.04
N ARG A 212 28.36 -5.01 -4.75
CA ARG A 212 27.85 -4.09 -3.71
C ARG A 212 26.43 -3.58 -3.95
N ALA A 213 26.02 -3.45 -5.22
CA ALA A 213 24.64 -3.04 -5.52
C ALA A 213 23.64 -4.13 -5.09
N ARG A 214 23.93 -5.40 -5.38
CA ARG A 214 23.11 -6.53 -4.96
C ARG A 214 23.04 -6.63 -3.43
N GLU A 215 24.17 -6.53 -2.75
CA GLU A 215 24.22 -6.58 -1.27
C GLU A 215 23.37 -5.47 -0.65
N ALA A 216 23.54 -4.22 -1.12
CA ALA A 216 22.79 -3.07 -0.64
C ALA A 216 21.28 -3.19 -0.91
N LEU A 217 20.88 -3.76 -2.06
CA LEU A 217 19.47 -3.98 -2.37
C LEU A 217 18.86 -5.06 -1.48
N LEU A 218 19.54 -6.21 -1.29
CA LEU A 218 19.04 -7.29 -0.43
C LEU A 218 18.92 -6.86 1.03
N GLU A 219 19.84 -6.02 1.53
CA GLU A 219 19.72 -5.41 2.85
C GLU A 219 18.52 -4.45 2.91
N ALA A 220 18.38 -3.59 1.89
CA ALA A 220 17.35 -2.57 1.88
C ALA A 220 15.92 -3.12 1.69
N VAL A 221 15.74 -4.21 0.95
CA VAL A 221 14.38 -4.73 0.70
C VAL A 221 13.67 -5.13 1.99
N THR A 222 14.38 -5.55 3.04
CA THR A 222 13.80 -5.90 4.34
C THR A 222 13.24 -4.69 5.11
N ASP A 223 13.70 -3.48 4.79
CA ASP A 223 13.19 -2.23 5.35
C ASP A 223 11.87 -1.79 4.70
N PHE A 224 11.63 -2.18 3.43
CA PHE A 224 10.56 -1.63 2.60
C PHE A 224 9.58 -2.68 2.08
N ALA A 225 9.80 -3.97 2.39
CA ALA A 225 8.94 -5.06 1.96
C ALA A 225 8.89 -6.17 3.02
N LEU A 226 7.82 -6.96 2.98
CA LEU A 226 7.70 -8.21 3.72
C LEU A 226 8.26 -9.33 2.83
N VAL A 227 9.38 -9.92 3.24
CA VAL A 227 10.12 -10.90 2.44
C VAL A 227 10.45 -12.12 3.27
N GLY A 228 10.30 -13.30 2.70
CA GLY A 228 10.59 -14.58 3.34
C GLY A 228 9.48 -15.60 3.10
N ASP A 229 9.58 -16.77 3.74
CA ASP A 229 8.44 -17.67 3.78
C ASP A 229 7.29 -17.12 4.66
N ALA A 230 6.16 -17.80 4.69
CA ALA A 230 4.98 -17.32 5.43
C ALA A 230 5.25 -17.21 6.95
N ASP A 231 6.11 -18.03 7.50
CA ASP A 231 6.43 -18.00 8.94
C ASP A 231 7.34 -16.82 9.27
N ALA A 232 8.35 -16.53 8.44
CA ALA A 232 9.22 -15.37 8.58
C ALA A 232 8.45 -14.05 8.43
N VAL A 233 7.54 -13.99 7.46
CA VAL A 233 6.66 -12.82 7.27
C VAL A 233 5.73 -12.65 8.47
N ARG A 234 5.16 -13.71 9.01
CA ARG A 234 4.36 -13.66 10.24
C ARG A 234 5.14 -13.10 11.44
N GLU A 235 6.37 -13.56 11.69
CA GLU A 235 7.21 -13.04 12.77
C GLU A 235 7.49 -11.53 12.59
N ARG A 236 7.69 -11.09 11.36
CA ARG A 236 7.85 -9.67 11.05
C ARG A 236 6.57 -8.89 11.34
N ILE A 237 5.41 -9.40 10.97
CA ILE A 237 4.10 -8.81 11.25
C ILE A 237 3.83 -8.75 12.77
N GLU A 238 4.13 -9.80 13.53
CA GLU A 238 4.01 -9.79 15.00
C GLU A 238 4.85 -8.67 15.63
N THR A 239 6.04 -8.41 15.08
CA THR A 239 6.91 -7.31 15.53
C THR A 239 6.26 -5.94 15.24
N LEU A 240 5.69 -5.75 14.04
CA LEU A 240 4.98 -4.54 13.64
C LEU A 240 3.72 -4.32 14.48
N ARG A 241 2.92 -5.38 14.73
CA ARG A 241 1.76 -5.32 15.63
C ARG A 241 2.16 -4.97 17.07
N SER A 242 3.26 -5.51 17.56
CA SER A 242 3.82 -5.16 18.88
C SER A 242 4.26 -3.68 18.96
N ALA A 243 4.55 -3.05 17.84
CA ALA A 243 4.82 -1.61 17.74
C ALA A 243 3.54 -0.77 17.73
N GLY A 244 2.38 -1.37 17.37
CA GLY A 244 1.08 -0.71 17.34
C GLY A 244 0.43 -0.63 15.95
N VAL A 245 0.89 -1.40 14.97
CA VAL A 245 0.19 -1.59 13.68
C VAL A 245 -1.04 -2.45 13.92
N ASP A 246 -2.20 -2.04 13.39
CA ASP A 246 -3.47 -2.75 13.53
C ASP A 246 -3.77 -3.63 12.32
N HIS A 247 -3.50 -3.13 11.11
CA HIS A 247 -3.78 -3.84 9.86
C HIS A 247 -2.53 -3.90 8.98
N VAL A 248 -2.28 -5.05 8.37
CA VAL A 248 -1.22 -5.22 7.36
C VAL A 248 -1.86 -5.47 6.00
N VAL A 249 -1.59 -4.56 5.08
CA VAL A 249 -2.07 -4.56 3.69
C VAL A 249 -0.94 -5.01 2.78
N ALA A 250 -0.97 -6.28 2.36
CA ALA A 250 0.07 -6.85 1.52
C ALA A 250 -0.14 -6.49 0.05
N TYR A 251 0.84 -5.85 -0.59
CA TYR A 251 0.89 -5.74 -2.04
C TYR A 251 1.63 -6.95 -2.62
N PRO A 252 0.95 -7.82 -3.40
CA PRO A 252 1.54 -9.03 -3.95
C PRO A 252 2.47 -8.70 -5.11
N ALA A 253 3.74 -8.42 -4.82
CA ALA A 253 4.71 -7.94 -5.81
C ALA A 253 5.03 -8.94 -6.94
N ARG A 254 4.55 -10.19 -6.83
CA ARG A 254 4.65 -11.24 -7.85
C ARG A 254 3.29 -11.68 -8.40
N GLY A 255 2.25 -10.89 -8.18
CA GLY A 255 0.86 -11.20 -8.55
C GLY A 255 0.07 -11.89 -7.43
N PRO A 256 -1.26 -11.64 -7.38
CA PRO A 256 -2.12 -12.12 -6.29
C PRO A 256 -2.23 -13.64 -6.23
N GLU A 257 -2.04 -14.35 -7.34
CA GLU A 257 -2.03 -15.82 -7.40
C GLU A 257 -0.88 -16.45 -6.60
N THR A 258 0.19 -15.70 -6.33
CA THR A 258 1.31 -16.19 -5.50
C THR A 258 0.95 -16.24 -4.01
N LEU A 259 -0.05 -15.48 -3.60
CA LEU A 259 -0.53 -15.39 -2.23
C LEU A 259 -1.63 -16.41 -1.92
N SER A 260 -2.32 -16.94 -2.95
CA SER A 260 -3.39 -17.95 -2.80
C SER A 260 -2.88 -19.39 -2.66
N ARG A 261 -1.57 -19.61 -2.85
CA ARG A 261 -0.98 -20.97 -2.74
C ARG A 261 -0.92 -21.43 -1.29
N PRO A 262 -1.13 -22.73 -1.05
CA PRO A 262 -1.05 -23.33 0.29
C PRO A 262 0.38 -23.40 0.82
#